data_005e560f400a4fe6096f98f8c399e296
#
_entry.id   005e560f400a4fe6096f98f8c399e296
#
_cell.length_a   1.000
_cell.length_b   1.000
_cell.length_c   1.000
_cell.angle_alpha   90.00
_cell.angle_beta   90.00
_cell.angle_gamma   90.00
#
_symmetry.space_group_name_H-M   'P 1'
#
loop_
_entity.id
_entity.type
_entity.pdbx_description
1 polymer ?
#
loop_
_entity_poly.entity_id
_entity_poly.type
_entity_poly.pdbx_seq_one_letter_code
_entity_poly.pdbx_strand_id
1 'polypeptide(L)'
;MKMKMTPPTTTPPPPLLDPSHVPYRLAASYILSQLELHSIRPPKIGIICGSGLSGLSNALDNDDDGSGSRLLTIPYSSIPHFPSHCTVTGHAGELVVGTLHSIPTICFRGRFHSYEGHSMNTVVLPVKVMRCLGVQLVLVTNAAGGLKDDYIVGDVAVIRDHIALPLLAGKNPLVGPNDDELGPRFPPTSNLYDASLQDIVVTVAQSLNFEQHLHLNATYAFVSGPQYESKSECAMLRLLGADAVGMSTVPEILAAHHAGMAVLCLSLITNKVVYFDEEPAATSSTSDDGRKEKGEIGVNGSIHANHDEVLQAVNSRGEQMVQLVAGVVQKIGKEYLPFMDELQPICLETAGRVVVVGEGGEAECAKIEKKRFLTTFCPYHVMKDLLSIPTHCLVMGGVLLATGAVLGTRMGSTAGAK
;
A
#
# COMPACT_ATOMS: atom_id res chain seq x y z
N MET A 1 -51.73 19.37 32.25
CA MET A 1 -51.36 19.59 30.84
C MET A 1 -50.35 18.49 30.48
N LYS A 2 -50.81 17.41 29.77
CA LYS A 2 -49.94 16.28 29.40
C LYS A 2 -49.29 16.61 28.05
N MET A 3 -48.01 16.86 28.06
CA MET A 3 -47.23 16.98 26.81
C MET A 3 -47.26 15.63 26.06
N LYS A 4 -47.84 15.61 24.86
CA LYS A 4 -47.68 14.51 23.91
C LYS A 4 -46.26 14.59 23.33
N MET A 5 -45.41 13.67 23.74
CA MET A 5 -44.13 13.44 23.03
C MET A 5 -44.45 12.81 21.68
N THR A 6 -44.13 13.52 20.61
CA THR A 6 -44.09 12.94 19.27
C THR A 6 -42.90 11.99 19.18
N PRO A 7 -43.05 10.79 18.60
CA PRO A 7 -41.92 9.87 18.42
C PRO A 7 -40.87 10.51 17.50
N PRO A 8 -39.57 10.23 17.72
CA PRO A 8 -38.54 10.74 16.86
C PRO A 8 -38.77 10.25 15.42
N THR A 9 -38.76 11.19 14.49
CA THR A 9 -38.77 10.87 13.05
C THR A 9 -37.51 10.13 12.72
N THR A 10 -37.59 8.82 12.53
CA THR A 10 -36.47 8.03 11.98
C THR A 10 -36.28 8.45 10.52
N THR A 11 -35.30 9.28 10.26
CA THR A 11 -34.80 9.46 8.89
C THR A 11 -34.39 8.08 8.36
N PRO A 12 -34.86 7.67 7.17
CA PRO A 12 -34.39 6.42 6.57
C PRO A 12 -32.86 6.46 6.46
N PRO A 13 -32.17 5.33 6.66
CA PRO A 13 -30.74 5.27 6.45
C PRO A 13 -30.44 5.78 5.03
N PRO A 14 -29.31 6.48 4.82
CA PRO A 14 -28.93 6.91 3.49
C PRO A 14 -28.92 5.68 2.57
N PRO A 15 -29.36 5.84 1.30
CA PRO A 15 -29.35 4.74 0.36
C PRO A 15 -27.95 4.15 0.30
N LEU A 16 -27.85 2.83 0.42
CA LEU A 16 -26.60 2.12 0.21
C LEU A 16 -26.06 2.59 -1.14
N LEU A 17 -24.86 3.18 -1.14
CA LEU A 17 -24.20 3.58 -2.37
C LEU A 17 -24.10 2.33 -3.24
N ASP A 18 -24.60 2.43 -4.47
CA ASP A 18 -24.47 1.35 -5.45
C ASP A 18 -22.97 0.99 -5.56
N PRO A 19 -22.57 -0.25 -5.22
CA PRO A 19 -21.17 -0.66 -5.26
C PRO A 19 -20.48 -0.40 -6.60
N SER A 20 -21.26 -0.35 -7.69
CA SER A 20 -20.77 -0.06 -9.04
C SER A 20 -20.27 1.38 -9.22
N HIS A 21 -20.65 2.31 -8.33
CA HIS A 21 -20.25 3.71 -8.39
C HIS A 21 -19.13 4.09 -7.43
N VAL A 22 -18.50 3.12 -6.77
CA VAL A 22 -17.40 3.40 -5.86
C VAL A 22 -16.12 3.66 -6.67
N PRO A 23 -15.46 4.81 -6.52
CA PRO A 23 -14.35 5.27 -7.36
C PRO A 23 -13.25 4.22 -7.61
N TYR A 24 -12.81 3.50 -6.56
CA TYR A 24 -11.75 2.50 -6.70
C TYR A 24 -12.20 1.26 -7.50
N ARG A 25 -13.52 0.91 -7.50
CA ARG A 25 -14.05 -0.20 -8.30
C ARG A 25 -14.08 0.16 -9.78
N LEU A 26 -14.47 1.39 -10.12
CA LEU A 26 -14.45 1.88 -11.51
C LEU A 26 -13.01 1.95 -12.05
N ALA A 27 -12.07 2.45 -11.26
CA ALA A 27 -10.66 2.47 -11.61
C ALA A 27 -10.12 1.04 -11.83
N ALA A 28 -10.44 0.10 -10.93
CA ALA A 28 -10.01 -1.29 -11.05
C ALA A 28 -10.64 -1.98 -12.26
N SER A 29 -11.94 -1.74 -12.55
CA SER A 29 -12.61 -2.29 -13.76
C SER A 29 -11.92 -1.83 -15.03
N TYR A 30 -11.56 -0.53 -15.10
CA TYR A 30 -10.82 0.00 -16.24
C TYR A 30 -9.46 -0.69 -16.40
N ILE A 31 -8.68 -0.81 -15.31
CA ILE A 31 -7.37 -1.46 -15.36
C ILE A 31 -7.53 -2.93 -15.78
N LEU A 32 -8.50 -3.68 -15.23
CA LEU A 32 -8.74 -5.06 -15.63
C LEU A 32 -9.06 -5.18 -17.11
N SER A 33 -9.87 -4.28 -17.68
CA SER A 33 -10.16 -4.28 -19.12
C SER A 33 -8.90 -4.08 -19.96
N GLN A 34 -7.97 -3.23 -19.48
CA GLN A 34 -6.68 -3.03 -20.16
C GLN A 34 -5.78 -4.27 -20.04
N LEU A 35 -5.74 -4.92 -18.88
CA LEU A 35 -4.98 -6.16 -18.70
C LEU A 35 -5.47 -7.27 -19.64
N GLU A 36 -6.78 -7.43 -19.75
CA GLU A 36 -7.40 -8.40 -20.67
C GLU A 36 -7.09 -8.09 -22.13
N LEU A 37 -7.23 -6.82 -22.55
CA LEU A 37 -6.94 -6.37 -23.91
C LEU A 37 -5.50 -6.70 -24.31
N HIS A 38 -4.56 -6.62 -23.36
CA HIS A 38 -3.15 -6.88 -23.58
C HIS A 38 -2.72 -8.31 -23.20
N SER A 39 -3.66 -9.17 -22.77
CA SER A 39 -3.38 -10.54 -22.32
C SER A 39 -2.37 -10.62 -21.17
N ILE A 40 -2.44 -9.68 -20.23
CA ILE A 40 -1.58 -9.58 -19.04
C ILE A 40 -2.30 -10.23 -17.85
N ARG A 41 -1.58 -11.04 -17.09
CA ARG A 41 -2.11 -11.67 -15.88
C ARG A 41 -2.38 -10.64 -14.78
N PRO A 42 -3.47 -10.79 -13.98
CA PRO A 42 -3.71 -9.95 -12.81
C PRO A 42 -2.52 -9.96 -11.85
N PRO A 43 -2.16 -8.81 -11.25
CA PRO A 43 -1.01 -8.71 -10.37
C PRO A 43 -1.25 -9.41 -9.02
N LYS A 44 -0.18 -10.03 -8.49
CA LYS A 44 -0.13 -10.62 -7.15
C LYS A 44 0.57 -9.70 -6.14
N ILE A 45 1.54 -8.93 -6.61
CA ILE A 45 2.29 -7.96 -5.80
C ILE A 45 2.04 -6.55 -6.33
N GLY A 46 1.82 -5.61 -5.41
CA GLY A 46 1.78 -4.18 -5.68
C GLY A 46 3.03 -3.49 -5.14
N ILE A 47 3.62 -2.60 -5.92
CA ILE A 47 4.72 -1.75 -5.50
C ILE A 47 4.28 -0.30 -5.58
N ILE A 48 4.49 0.47 -4.50
CA ILE A 48 4.31 1.92 -4.48
C ILE A 48 5.69 2.56 -4.39
N CYS A 49 6.08 3.25 -5.48
CA CYS A 49 7.37 3.93 -5.55
C CYS A 49 7.33 5.27 -4.80
N GLY A 50 8.32 5.49 -3.93
CA GLY A 50 8.60 6.78 -3.32
C GLY A 50 9.23 7.78 -4.28
N SER A 51 9.43 9.01 -3.78
CA SER A 51 10.07 10.09 -4.55
C SER A 51 11.43 9.65 -5.11
N GLY A 52 11.59 9.75 -6.42
CA GLY A 52 12.81 9.36 -7.13
C GLY A 52 13.03 7.85 -7.31
N LEU A 53 12.22 6.98 -6.68
CA LEU A 53 12.34 5.52 -6.77
C LEU A 53 11.53 4.91 -7.93
N SER A 54 11.05 5.72 -8.86
CA SER A 54 10.31 5.28 -10.06
C SER A 54 11.11 4.29 -10.93
N GLY A 55 12.45 4.28 -10.80
CA GLY A 55 13.33 3.29 -11.44
C GLY A 55 13.06 1.83 -11.07
N LEU A 56 12.36 1.58 -9.96
CA LEU A 56 11.91 0.22 -9.59
C LEU A 56 11.05 -0.45 -10.67
N SER A 57 10.27 0.33 -11.42
CA SER A 57 9.47 -0.21 -12.53
C SER A 57 10.30 -0.66 -13.72
N ASN A 58 11.55 -0.17 -13.87
CA ASN A 58 12.45 -0.59 -14.94
C ASN A 58 12.96 -2.03 -14.72
N ALA A 59 12.84 -2.55 -13.49
CA ALA A 59 13.13 -3.95 -13.17
C ALA A 59 11.97 -4.89 -13.52
N LEU A 60 10.80 -4.38 -13.93
CA LEU A 60 9.74 -5.20 -14.46
C LEU A 60 10.17 -5.72 -15.83
N ASP A 61 10.30 -7.03 -15.92
CA ASP A 61 10.75 -7.71 -17.11
C ASP A 61 9.66 -7.78 -18.18
N ASN A 62 10.11 -7.63 -19.42
CA ASN A 62 9.51 -8.37 -20.51
C ASN A 62 9.98 -9.80 -20.33
N ASP A 63 9.20 -10.70 -19.71
CA ASP A 63 9.57 -12.11 -19.57
C ASP A 63 9.96 -12.68 -20.93
N ASP A 64 11.21 -13.07 -21.04
CA ASP A 64 11.79 -13.65 -22.26
C ASP A 64 11.56 -15.18 -22.28
N ASP A 65 10.41 -15.63 -21.73
CA ASP A 65 10.01 -17.05 -21.79
C ASP A 65 9.44 -17.46 -23.15
N GLY A 66 9.61 -16.58 -24.15
CA GLY A 66 9.06 -16.77 -25.50
C GLY A 66 7.53 -16.55 -25.59
N SER A 67 6.84 -16.27 -24.48
CA SER A 67 5.41 -15.97 -24.44
C SER A 67 5.07 -14.51 -24.77
N GLY A 68 6.09 -13.65 -24.95
CA GLY A 68 5.94 -12.23 -25.26
C GLY A 68 5.32 -11.48 -24.09
N SER A 69 5.97 -11.54 -22.91
CA SER A 69 5.57 -10.75 -21.74
C SER A 69 5.42 -9.28 -22.11
N ARG A 70 4.24 -8.74 -21.83
CA ARG A 70 3.87 -7.40 -22.25
C ARG A 70 3.90 -6.49 -21.04
N LEU A 71 4.79 -5.52 -21.08
CA LEU A 71 4.77 -4.40 -20.16
C LEU A 71 3.64 -3.45 -20.56
N LEU A 72 2.72 -3.15 -19.66
CA LEU A 72 1.64 -2.20 -19.87
C LEU A 72 1.86 -0.97 -18.99
N THR A 73 1.96 0.20 -19.61
CA THR A 73 2.00 1.49 -18.90
C THR A 73 0.69 2.21 -19.10
N ILE A 74 0.06 2.66 -18.00
CA ILE A 74 -1.20 3.40 -18.01
C ILE A 74 -0.98 4.73 -17.26
N PRO A 75 -1.12 5.89 -17.93
CA PRO A 75 -1.09 7.19 -17.25
C PRO A 75 -2.25 7.31 -16.26
N TYR A 76 -2.02 7.95 -15.10
CA TYR A 76 -3.09 8.19 -14.11
C TYR A 76 -4.25 8.99 -14.68
N SER A 77 -3.97 9.92 -15.60
CA SER A 77 -4.99 10.70 -16.31
C SER A 77 -6.01 9.86 -17.09
N SER A 78 -5.66 8.63 -17.47
CA SER A 78 -6.54 7.71 -18.18
C SER A 78 -7.38 6.83 -17.24
N ILE A 79 -7.04 6.81 -15.94
CA ILE A 79 -7.72 5.95 -14.96
C ILE A 79 -8.87 6.72 -14.33
N PRO A 80 -10.11 6.22 -14.36
CA PRO A 80 -11.24 6.90 -13.74
C PRO A 80 -10.98 7.25 -12.27
N HIS A 81 -11.33 8.46 -11.86
CA HIS A 81 -11.18 9.00 -10.51
C HIS A 81 -9.75 9.16 -9.98
N PHE A 82 -8.73 8.81 -10.74
CA PHE A 82 -7.35 9.16 -10.37
C PHE A 82 -7.11 10.65 -10.64
N PRO A 83 -6.33 11.34 -9.79
CA PRO A 83 -5.77 12.64 -10.14
C PRO A 83 -4.97 12.53 -11.45
N SER A 84 -5.14 13.51 -12.33
CA SER A 84 -4.55 13.47 -13.68
C SER A 84 -3.02 13.52 -13.69
N HIS A 85 -2.40 14.00 -12.62
CA HIS A 85 -0.94 14.12 -12.48
C HIS A 85 -0.54 14.12 -11.00
N CYS A 86 0.71 13.79 -10.75
CA CYS A 86 1.39 14.01 -9.48
C CYS A 86 2.16 15.34 -9.57
N THR A 87 2.06 16.18 -8.53
CA THR A 87 2.72 17.50 -8.53
C THR A 87 4.13 17.46 -7.96
N VAL A 88 4.48 16.38 -7.27
CA VAL A 88 5.78 16.19 -6.62
C VAL A 88 6.82 15.71 -7.62
N THR A 89 7.97 16.41 -7.65
CA THR A 89 9.12 16.02 -8.49
C THR A 89 9.57 14.59 -8.20
N GLY A 90 9.83 13.79 -9.24
CA GLY A 90 10.22 12.38 -9.10
C GLY A 90 9.04 11.40 -9.14
N HIS A 91 7.80 11.89 -9.28
CA HIS A 91 6.60 11.08 -9.46
C HIS A 91 6.12 11.16 -10.90
N ALA A 92 6.18 10.04 -11.64
CA ALA A 92 5.83 10.01 -13.06
C ALA A 92 4.31 10.11 -13.32
N GLY A 93 3.46 9.76 -12.35
CA GLY A 93 2.00 9.80 -12.50
C GLY A 93 1.45 8.73 -13.43
N GLU A 94 2.01 7.53 -13.38
CA GLU A 94 1.60 6.38 -14.18
C GLU A 94 1.74 5.08 -13.40
N LEU A 95 1.01 4.06 -13.80
CA LEU A 95 1.20 2.70 -13.33
C LEU A 95 1.81 1.83 -14.44
N VAL A 96 2.60 0.85 -14.04
CA VAL A 96 3.20 -0.14 -14.92
C VAL A 96 2.81 -1.52 -14.43
N VAL A 97 2.33 -2.37 -15.32
CA VAL A 97 2.01 -3.77 -15.02
C VAL A 97 2.85 -4.68 -15.88
N GLY A 98 3.42 -5.69 -15.28
CA GLY A 98 4.30 -6.65 -15.93
C GLY A 98 4.62 -7.81 -14.98
N THR A 99 5.80 -8.37 -15.14
CA THR A 99 6.31 -9.38 -14.21
C THR A 99 7.65 -8.94 -13.62
N LEU A 100 7.92 -9.34 -12.40
CA LEU A 100 9.22 -9.20 -11.77
C LEU A 100 9.64 -10.59 -11.31
N HIS A 101 10.69 -11.15 -11.94
CA HIS A 101 11.08 -12.56 -11.77
C HIS A 101 9.89 -13.54 -11.94
N SER A 102 9.12 -13.37 -13.03
CA SER A 102 7.91 -14.16 -13.37
C SER A 102 6.71 -13.98 -12.43
N ILE A 103 6.79 -13.07 -11.44
CA ILE A 103 5.68 -12.77 -10.54
C ILE A 103 4.88 -11.59 -11.09
N PRO A 104 3.57 -11.77 -11.36
CA PRO A 104 2.73 -10.68 -11.83
C PRO A 104 2.73 -9.52 -10.85
N THR A 105 3.19 -8.36 -11.28
CA THR A 105 3.46 -7.20 -10.43
C THR A 105 2.86 -5.93 -11.05
N ILE A 106 2.24 -5.10 -10.22
CA ILE A 106 1.80 -3.76 -10.56
C ILE A 106 2.64 -2.73 -9.80
N CYS A 107 3.18 -1.74 -10.50
CA CYS A 107 4.02 -0.70 -9.93
C CYS A 107 3.40 0.68 -10.15
N PHE A 108 3.11 1.39 -9.08
CA PHE A 108 2.65 2.77 -9.10
C PHE A 108 3.86 3.72 -9.05
N ARG A 109 4.14 4.40 -10.17
CA ARG A 109 5.25 5.36 -10.33
C ARG A 109 4.84 6.74 -9.86
N GLY A 110 4.64 6.88 -8.58
CA GLY A 110 4.16 8.08 -7.92
C GLY A 110 2.99 7.78 -7.00
N ARG A 111 2.76 8.67 -6.05
CA ARG A 111 1.69 8.59 -5.06
C ARG A 111 1.02 9.95 -4.89
N PHE A 112 -0.12 9.94 -4.22
CA PHE A 112 -0.87 11.15 -3.87
C PHE A 112 -0.60 11.48 -2.41
N HIS A 113 -0.33 12.77 -2.10
CA HIS A 113 -0.07 13.17 -0.73
C HIS A 113 -1.14 14.13 -0.22
N SER A 114 -1.36 14.11 1.09
CA SER A 114 -2.30 15.04 1.72
C SER A 114 -1.86 16.50 1.64
N TYR A 115 -0.56 16.75 1.59
CA TYR A 115 -0.04 18.11 1.43
C TYR A 115 -0.20 18.69 0.01
N GLU A 116 -0.52 17.86 -0.97
CA GLU A 116 -0.95 18.30 -2.31
C GLU A 116 -2.42 18.74 -2.36
N GLY A 117 -3.13 18.64 -1.22
CA GLY A 117 -4.56 18.94 -1.10
C GLY A 117 -5.46 17.73 -1.33
N HIS A 118 -4.91 16.55 -1.54
CA HIS A 118 -5.69 15.33 -1.73
C HIS A 118 -6.36 14.86 -0.43
N SER A 119 -7.60 14.40 -0.54
CA SER A 119 -8.29 13.73 0.57
C SER A 119 -7.61 12.39 0.91
N MET A 120 -7.76 11.91 2.14
CA MET A 120 -7.24 10.59 2.52
C MET A 120 -7.82 9.46 1.66
N ASN A 121 -9.07 9.56 1.20
CA ASN A 121 -9.64 8.61 0.26
C ASN A 121 -8.91 8.60 -1.10
N THR A 122 -8.47 9.76 -1.57
CA THR A 122 -7.67 9.88 -2.80
C THR A 122 -6.25 9.31 -2.57
N VAL A 123 -5.63 9.59 -1.43
CA VAL A 123 -4.30 9.07 -1.07
C VAL A 123 -4.27 7.55 -1.11
N VAL A 124 -5.30 6.88 -0.59
CA VAL A 124 -5.37 5.41 -0.53
C VAL A 124 -6.09 4.76 -1.72
N LEU A 125 -6.54 5.55 -2.69
CA LEU A 125 -7.25 5.06 -3.88
C LEU A 125 -6.45 3.96 -4.63
N PRO A 126 -5.14 4.14 -4.90
CA PRO A 126 -4.32 3.10 -5.54
C PRO A 126 -4.32 1.78 -4.78
N VAL A 127 -4.28 1.82 -3.46
CA VAL A 127 -4.26 0.63 -2.60
C VAL A 127 -5.59 -0.13 -2.67
N LYS A 128 -6.72 0.57 -2.62
CA LYS A 128 -8.04 -0.03 -2.78
C LYS A 128 -8.19 -0.66 -4.17
N VAL A 129 -7.64 -0.02 -5.21
CA VAL A 129 -7.58 -0.58 -6.57
C VAL A 129 -6.77 -1.88 -6.59
N MET A 130 -5.58 -1.90 -6.00
CA MET A 130 -4.77 -3.12 -5.90
C MET A 130 -5.54 -4.28 -5.28
N ARG A 131 -6.29 -4.03 -4.20
CA ARG A 131 -7.15 -5.06 -3.57
C ARG A 131 -8.20 -5.60 -4.53
N CYS A 132 -8.86 -4.73 -5.29
CA CYS A 132 -9.85 -5.14 -6.29
C CYS A 132 -9.23 -5.99 -7.41
N LEU A 133 -7.96 -5.76 -7.75
CA LEU A 133 -7.23 -6.55 -8.74
C LEU A 133 -6.72 -7.90 -8.21
N GLY A 134 -6.89 -8.18 -6.89
CA GLY A 134 -6.44 -9.43 -6.27
C GLY A 134 -4.97 -9.41 -5.81
N VAL A 135 -4.38 -8.23 -5.64
CA VAL A 135 -3.05 -8.09 -5.03
C VAL A 135 -3.06 -8.66 -3.61
N GLN A 136 -2.05 -9.45 -3.28
CA GLN A 136 -1.91 -10.14 -1.99
C GLN A 136 -0.93 -9.43 -1.05
N LEU A 137 0.07 -8.73 -1.62
CA LEU A 137 1.11 -8.03 -0.87
C LEU A 137 1.39 -6.67 -1.50
N VAL A 138 1.50 -5.64 -0.66
CA VAL A 138 1.92 -4.29 -1.07
C VAL A 138 3.30 -3.99 -0.49
N LEU A 139 4.27 -3.76 -1.37
CA LEU A 139 5.59 -3.27 -1.03
C LEU A 139 5.60 -1.75 -1.22
N VAL A 140 5.83 -1.02 -0.14
CA VAL A 140 5.87 0.44 -0.16
C VAL A 140 7.30 0.92 0.04
N THR A 141 7.77 1.78 -0.84
CA THR A 141 9.06 2.46 -0.67
C THR A 141 8.84 3.95 -0.46
N ASN A 142 9.70 4.59 0.31
CA ASN A 142 9.68 6.03 0.52
C ASN A 142 11.08 6.59 0.78
N ALA A 143 11.21 7.91 0.69
CA ALA A 143 12.30 8.70 1.22
C ALA A 143 11.94 9.15 2.63
N ALA A 144 12.88 9.09 3.57
CA ALA A 144 12.66 9.45 4.97
C ALA A 144 13.87 10.17 5.57
N GLY A 145 13.59 11.09 6.51
CA GLY A 145 14.60 11.66 7.39
C GLY A 145 14.98 10.67 8.50
N GLY A 146 16.28 10.44 8.70
CA GLY A 146 16.78 9.61 9.79
C GLY A 146 16.79 10.34 11.12
N LEU A 147 16.09 9.79 12.11
CA LEU A 147 16.00 10.33 13.48
C LEU A 147 17.06 9.73 14.42
N LYS A 148 17.57 8.55 14.13
CA LYS A 148 18.64 7.90 14.90
C LYS A 148 20.03 8.41 14.54
N ASP A 149 20.93 8.41 15.52
CA ASP A 149 22.30 8.91 15.37
C ASP A 149 23.14 7.99 14.47
N ASP A 150 22.91 6.70 14.53
CA ASP A 150 23.58 5.65 13.75
C ASP A 150 23.09 5.51 12.31
N TYR A 151 21.98 6.17 11.93
CA TYR A 151 21.51 6.19 10.57
C TYR A 151 22.38 7.11 9.71
N ILE A 152 22.76 6.66 8.54
CA ILE A 152 23.47 7.47 7.54
C ILE A 152 22.66 7.60 6.25
N VAL A 153 22.89 8.66 5.49
CA VAL A 153 22.25 8.86 4.18
C VAL A 153 22.61 7.71 3.24
N GLY A 154 21.58 7.09 2.67
CA GLY A 154 21.71 5.92 1.83
C GLY A 154 21.43 4.59 2.54
N ASP A 155 21.17 4.60 3.85
CA ASP A 155 20.70 3.41 4.57
C ASP A 155 19.23 3.12 4.27
N VAL A 156 18.81 1.88 4.49
CA VAL A 156 17.45 1.42 4.32
C VAL A 156 16.90 0.94 5.66
N ALA A 157 15.83 1.57 6.13
CA ALA A 157 15.10 1.13 7.31
C ALA A 157 13.93 0.22 6.90
N VAL A 158 13.91 -0.99 7.45
CA VAL A 158 12.79 -1.94 7.32
C VAL A 158 11.80 -1.63 8.43
N ILE A 159 10.64 -1.12 8.04
CA ILE A 159 9.64 -0.62 9.00
C ILE A 159 8.87 -1.79 9.60
N ARG A 160 8.76 -1.78 10.92
CA ARG A 160 8.00 -2.74 11.71
C ARG A 160 6.86 -2.11 12.51
N ASP A 161 6.91 -0.80 12.73
CA ASP A 161 5.86 -0.09 13.45
C ASP A 161 5.79 1.37 12.99
N HIS A 162 4.75 2.09 13.39
CA HIS A 162 4.62 3.48 13.05
C HIS A 162 3.97 4.32 14.15
N ILE A 163 4.29 5.62 14.15
CA ILE A 163 3.59 6.66 14.90
C ILE A 163 2.95 7.60 13.88
N ALA A 164 1.63 7.62 13.79
CA ALA A 164 0.91 8.36 12.75
C ALA A 164 0.15 9.55 13.36
N LEU A 165 0.83 10.64 13.67
CA LEU A 165 0.24 11.82 14.31
C LEU A 165 -0.99 12.37 13.57
N PRO A 166 -1.00 12.50 12.21
CA PRO A 166 -2.18 12.96 11.50
C PRO A 166 -3.38 12.02 11.62
N LEU A 167 -3.15 10.69 11.64
CA LEU A 167 -4.22 9.71 11.79
C LEU A 167 -4.85 9.76 13.18
N LEU A 168 -4.00 9.93 14.22
CA LEU A 168 -4.45 10.12 15.61
C LEU A 168 -5.24 11.42 15.78
N ALA A 169 -4.93 12.44 14.97
CA ALA A 169 -5.65 13.71 14.92
C ALA A 169 -6.89 13.70 13.99
N GLY A 170 -7.35 12.53 13.56
CA GLY A 170 -8.58 12.36 12.78
C GLY A 170 -8.42 12.34 11.24
N LYS A 171 -7.22 12.56 10.70
CA LYS A 171 -6.95 12.42 9.25
C LYS A 171 -6.68 10.94 8.90
N ASN A 172 -7.64 10.05 9.19
CA ASN A 172 -7.50 8.61 8.97
C ASN A 172 -8.30 8.20 7.72
N PRO A 173 -7.71 7.41 6.79
CA PRO A 173 -8.37 7.00 5.56
C PRO A 173 -9.57 6.06 5.77
N LEU A 174 -9.74 5.51 6.96
CA LEU A 174 -10.88 4.64 7.33
C LEU A 174 -12.04 5.41 7.97
N VAL A 175 -11.93 6.75 8.11
CA VAL A 175 -13.04 7.60 8.57
C VAL A 175 -14.13 7.67 7.50
N GLY A 176 -15.38 7.49 7.91
CA GLY A 176 -16.53 7.48 7.02
C GLY A 176 -17.22 6.12 6.97
N PRO A 177 -18.10 5.87 6.00
CA PRO A 177 -18.74 4.58 5.79
C PRO A 177 -17.71 3.48 5.52
N ASN A 178 -17.88 2.32 6.14
CA ASN A 178 -17.04 1.15 5.87
C ASN A 178 -17.52 0.43 4.61
N ASP A 179 -16.60 -0.11 3.84
CA ASP A 179 -16.89 -1.13 2.83
C ASP A 179 -16.48 -2.50 3.39
N ASP A 180 -17.48 -3.29 3.80
CA ASP A 180 -17.25 -4.59 4.45
C ASP A 180 -16.61 -5.62 3.51
N GLU A 181 -16.64 -5.42 2.18
CA GLU A 181 -15.93 -6.28 1.23
C GLU A 181 -14.42 -5.98 1.19
N LEU A 182 -14.01 -4.77 1.58
CA LEU A 182 -12.60 -4.44 1.75
C LEU A 182 -12.06 -4.98 3.08
N GLY A 183 -12.81 -4.77 4.17
CA GLY A 183 -12.33 -5.21 5.48
C GLY A 183 -13.23 -4.79 6.65
N PRO A 184 -12.85 -5.18 7.88
CA PRO A 184 -13.66 -4.92 9.07
C PRO A 184 -13.68 -3.44 9.43
N ARG A 185 -14.78 -2.98 10.04
CA ARG A 185 -14.91 -1.58 10.49
C ARG A 185 -13.80 -1.14 11.44
N PHE A 186 -13.30 -2.03 12.27
CA PHE A 186 -12.28 -1.79 13.29
C PHE A 186 -11.13 -2.80 13.13
N PRO A 187 -10.19 -2.56 12.19
CA PRO A 187 -9.07 -3.46 11.98
C PRO A 187 -8.07 -3.36 13.16
N PRO A 188 -7.56 -4.47 13.69
CA PRO A 188 -6.43 -4.45 14.61
C PRO A 188 -5.17 -4.02 13.84
N THR A 189 -4.30 -3.21 14.47
CA THR A 189 -3.06 -2.72 13.84
C THR A 189 -1.79 -3.25 14.51
N SER A 190 -1.93 -3.97 15.64
CA SER A 190 -0.79 -4.57 16.37
C SER A 190 -0.04 -5.66 15.60
N ASN A 191 -0.64 -6.22 14.55
CA ASN A 191 -0.10 -7.25 13.68
C ASN A 191 0.01 -6.79 12.22
N LEU A 192 0.10 -5.48 11.99
CA LEU A 192 0.09 -4.91 10.65
C LEU A 192 1.35 -5.28 9.84
N TYR A 193 2.50 -5.33 10.48
CA TYR A 193 3.78 -5.66 9.86
C TYR A 193 4.18 -7.09 10.16
N ASP A 194 4.41 -7.91 9.11
CA ASP A 194 4.82 -9.30 9.25
C ASP A 194 6.35 -9.40 9.43
N ALA A 195 6.78 -9.99 10.54
CA ALA A 195 8.19 -10.16 10.84
C ALA A 195 8.91 -11.09 9.82
N SER A 196 8.20 -12.08 9.26
CA SER A 196 8.79 -13.00 8.29
C SER A 196 9.22 -12.32 6.99
N LEU A 197 8.58 -11.20 6.63
CA LEU A 197 8.98 -10.38 5.49
C LEU A 197 10.31 -9.66 5.75
N GLN A 198 10.61 -9.31 7.00
CA GLN A 198 11.92 -8.73 7.35
C GLN A 198 13.04 -9.76 7.19
N ASP A 199 12.80 -11.02 7.56
CA ASP A 199 13.79 -12.11 7.40
C ASP A 199 14.12 -12.32 5.91
N ILE A 200 13.12 -12.18 5.04
CA ILE A 200 13.32 -12.20 3.59
C ILE A 200 14.23 -11.03 3.15
N VAL A 201 13.97 -9.81 3.63
CA VAL A 201 14.79 -8.64 3.30
C VAL A 201 16.22 -8.84 3.76
N VAL A 202 16.45 -9.33 4.99
CA VAL A 202 17.80 -9.64 5.52
C VAL A 202 18.53 -10.63 4.62
N THR A 203 17.88 -11.72 4.26
CA THR A 203 18.49 -12.76 3.41
C THR A 203 18.93 -12.20 2.05
N VAL A 204 18.10 -11.36 1.45
CA VAL A 204 18.43 -10.72 0.17
C VAL A 204 19.54 -9.69 0.33
N ALA A 205 19.50 -8.86 1.37
CA ALA A 205 20.53 -7.87 1.64
C ALA A 205 21.91 -8.53 1.84
N GLN A 206 21.96 -9.66 2.55
CA GLN A 206 23.18 -10.45 2.70
C GLN A 206 23.73 -10.95 1.34
N SER A 207 22.84 -11.44 0.47
CA SER A 207 23.27 -11.92 -0.86
C SER A 207 23.80 -10.79 -1.75
N LEU A 208 23.42 -9.54 -1.46
CA LEU A 208 23.86 -8.34 -2.17
C LEU A 208 25.04 -7.62 -1.48
N ASN A 209 25.55 -8.13 -0.34
CA ASN A 209 26.51 -7.46 0.54
C ASN A 209 26.02 -6.05 0.96
N PHE A 210 24.75 -5.93 1.30
CA PHE A 210 24.06 -4.68 1.63
C PHE A 210 23.62 -4.62 3.11
N GLU A 211 23.86 -5.66 3.90
CA GLU A 211 23.39 -5.78 5.28
C GLU A 211 23.89 -4.68 6.21
N GLN A 212 25.09 -4.11 5.97
CA GLN A 212 25.61 -2.99 6.75
C GLN A 212 24.84 -1.67 6.56
N HIS A 213 23.99 -1.60 5.54
CA HIS A 213 23.11 -0.45 5.25
C HIS A 213 21.65 -0.71 5.62
N LEU A 214 21.37 -1.83 6.32
CA LEU A 214 20.02 -2.23 6.63
C LEU A 214 19.75 -2.07 8.13
N HIS A 215 18.73 -1.29 8.46
CA HIS A 215 18.24 -1.14 9.82
C HIS A 215 16.89 -1.84 9.99
N LEU A 216 16.84 -2.82 10.88
CA LEU A 216 15.65 -3.64 11.13
C LEU A 216 14.82 -3.05 12.26
N ASN A 217 13.54 -3.48 12.31
CA ASN A 217 12.61 -3.13 13.37
C ASN A 217 12.41 -1.61 13.57
N ALA A 218 12.49 -0.85 12.49
CA ALA A 218 12.38 0.59 12.55
C ALA A 218 10.92 1.05 12.77
N THR A 219 10.75 2.10 13.56
CA THR A 219 9.49 2.82 13.76
C THR A 219 9.46 4.07 12.90
N TYR A 220 8.47 4.16 12.01
CA TYR A 220 8.31 5.30 11.11
C TYR A 220 7.31 6.31 11.67
N ALA A 221 7.73 7.58 11.80
CA ALA A 221 6.82 8.68 12.13
C ALA A 221 6.19 9.24 10.84
N PHE A 222 4.86 9.21 10.77
CA PHE A 222 4.09 9.87 9.71
C PHE A 222 3.66 11.27 10.19
N VAL A 223 4.03 12.29 9.42
CA VAL A 223 3.65 13.69 9.61
C VAL A 223 2.94 14.24 8.37
N SER A 224 2.23 15.36 8.52
CA SER A 224 1.42 15.90 7.43
C SER A 224 2.23 16.56 6.32
N GLY A 225 3.36 17.20 6.62
CA GLY A 225 4.01 18.12 5.68
C GLY A 225 3.15 19.38 5.38
N PRO A 226 3.49 20.21 4.38
CA PRO A 226 4.62 20.07 3.44
C PRO A 226 5.99 20.51 3.98
N GLN A 227 6.02 21.20 5.15
CA GLN A 227 7.27 21.61 5.78
C GLN A 227 7.97 20.40 6.43
N TYR A 228 9.30 20.46 6.46
CA TYR A 228 10.10 19.59 7.32
C TYR A 228 9.92 19.96 8.79
N GLU A 229 10.29 19.05 9.67
CA GLU A 229 10.11 19.18 11.11
C GLU A 229 11.06 20.25 11.70
N SER A 230 10.57 21.00 12.65
CA SER A 230 11.40 21.84 13.50
C SER A 230 12.30 20.99 14.42
N LYS A 231 13.38 21.56 14.96
CA LYS A 231 14.25 20.88 15.92
C LYS A 231 13.49 20.27 17.10
N SER A 232 12.51 20.99 17.61
CA SER A 232 11.67 20.53 18.74
C SER A 232 10.75 19.37 18.33
N GLU A 233 10.21 19.39 17.11
CA GLU A 233 9.40 18.29 16.59
C GLU A 233 10.28 17.04 16.36
N CYS A 234 11.49 17.20 15.82
CA CYS A 234 12.45 16.09 15.69
C CYS A 234 12.80 15.49 17.07
N ALA A 235 13.08 16.32 18.07
CA ALA A 235 13.34 15.87 19.44
C ALA A 235 12.14 15.13 20.04
N MET A 236 10.92 15.63 19.83
CA MET A 236 9.69 14.98 20.26
C MET A 236 9.51 13.61 19.59
N LEU A 237 9.70 13.51 18.28
CA LEU A 237 9.56 12.24 17.56
C LEU A 237 10.57 11.21 18.04
N ARG A 238 11.82 11.59 18.29
CA ARG A 238 12.83 10.71 18.89
C ARG A 238 12.41 10.24 20.29
N LEU A 239 11.90 11.15 21.13
CA LEU A 239 11.42 10.81 22.48
C LEU A 239 10.26 9.81 22.43
N LEU A 240 9.41 9.88 21.41
CA LEU A 240 8.33 8.94 21.18
C LEU A 240 8.81 7.58 20.63
N GLY A 241 10.10 7.45 20.30
CA GLY A 241 10.70 6.22 19.81
C GLY A 241 10.67 6.05 18.30
N ALA A 242 10.47 7.12 17.53
CA ALA A 242 10.59 7.08 16.08
C ALA A 242 12.06 7.01 15.62
N ASP A 243 12.32 6.21 14.59
CA ASP A 243 13.61 5.98 13.98
C ASP A 243 13.78 6.75 12.67
N ALA A 244 12.68 6.94 11.95
CA ALA A 244 12.63 7.69 10.70
C ALA A 244 11.35 8.52 10.63
N VAL A 245 11.35 9.58 9.83
CA VAL A 245 10.19 10.47 9.65
C VAL A 245 9.94 10.76 8.18
N GLY A 246 8.65 10.86 7.80
CA GLY A 246 8.25 11.30 6.48
C GLY A 246 6.76 11.58 6.36
N MET A 247 6.35 11.99 5.15
CA MET A 247 5.04 12.62 4.90
C MET A 247 4.08 11.74 4.08
N SER A 248 4.28 10.40 4.10
CA SER A 248 3.52 9.45 3.28
C SER A 248 3.39 8.08 3.94
N THR A 249 2.99 7.06 3.17
CA THR A 249 3.18 5.65 3.50
C THR A 249 2.15 5.07 4.47
N VAL A 250 2.01 5.63 5.69
CA VAL A 250 1.16 5.01 6.72
C VAL A 250 -0.32 4.94 6.33
N PRO A 251 -0.93 5.95 5.68
CA PRO A 251 -2.30 5.81 5.17
C PRO A 251 -2.46 4.65 4.19
N GLU A 252 -1.47 4.46 3.29
CA GLU A 252 -1.45 3.39 2.29
C GLU A 252 -1.29 2.01 2.95
N ILE A 253 -0.36 1.90 3.89
CA ILE A 253 -0.14 0.68 4.68
C ILE A 253 -1.40 0.30 5.48
N LEU A 254 -2.03 1.25 6.15
CA LEU A 254 -3.24 1.02 6.92
C LEU A 254 -4.40 0.55 6.00
N ALA A 255 -4.55 1.15 4.82
CA ALA A 255 -5.57 0.73 3.87
C ALA A 255 -5.29 -0.66 3.28
N ALA A 256 -4.01 -1.00 3.03
CA ALA A 256 -3.61 -2.33 2.57
C ALA A 256 -3.92 -3.40 3.63
N HIS A 257 -3.52 -3.17 4.87
CA HIS A 257 -3.81 -4.06 5.98
C HIS A 257 -5.31 -4.21 6.24
N HIS A 258 -6.07 -3.11 6.24
CA HIS A 258 -7.53 -3.15 6.34
C HIS A 258 -8.15 -4.05 5.28
N ALA A 259 -7.61 -4.02 4.07
CA ALA A 259 -8.07 -4.82 2.93
C ALA A 259 -7.49 -6.25 2.89
N GLY A 260 -6.82 -6.71 3.94
CA GLY A 260 -6.29 -8.07 4.09
C GLY A 260 -5.02 -8.36 3.29
N MET A 261 -4.38 -7.34 2.72
CA MET A 261 -3.10 -7.49 2.02
C MET A 261 -1.94 -7.45 3.01
N ALA A 262 -0.93 -8.30 2.79
CA ALA A 262 0.34 -8.21 3.52
C ALA A 262 1.09 -6.93 3.14
N VAL A 263 1.92 -6.43 4.04
CA VAL A 263 2.62 -5.16 3.87
C VAL A 263 4.10 -5.30 4.17
N LEU A 264 4.92 -4.79 3.26
CA LEU A 264 6.35 -4.56 3.48
C LEU A 264 6.68 -3.10 3.20
N CYS A 265 7.36 -2.43 4.11
CA CYS A 265 7.76 -1.03 3.94
C CYS A 265 9.28 -0.88 4.09
N LEU A 266 9.88 -0.24 3.09
CA LEU A 266 11.31 0.07 3.03
C LEU A 266 11.49 1.58 2.90
N SER A 267 12.11 2.21 3.89
CA SER A 267 12.39 3.64 3.90
C SER A 267 13.87 3.88 3.59
N LEU A 268 14.15 4.57 2.48
CA LEU A 268 15.48 5.05 2.18
C LEU A 268 15.76 6.32 2.99
N ILE A 269 16.81 6.31 3.79
CA ILE A 269 17.23 7.46 4.56
C ILE A 269 17.93 8.45 3.62
N THR A 270 17.31 9.60 3.41
CA THR A 270 17.74 10.60 2.42
C THR A 270 18.40 11.82 3.02
N ASN A 271 18.16 12.07 4.30
CA ASN A 271 18.77 13.15 5.08
C ASN A 271 18.78 12.78 6.56
N LYS A 272 19.67 13.40 7.31
CA LYS A 272 19.57 13.37 8.78
C LYS A 272 18.74 14.56 9.25
N VAL A 273 17.90 14.33 10.25
CA VAL A 273 17.13 15.41 10.86
C VAL A 273 18.03 16.21 11.83
N VAL A 274 17.77 17.50 11.96
CA VAL A 274 18.55 18.39 12.82
C VAL A 274 17.83 18.58 14.16
N TYR A 275 18.52 18.34 15.27
CA TYR A 275 18.02 18.60 16.62
C TYR A 275 19.10 19.27 17.49
N PHE A 276 18.79 19.62 18.74
CA PHE A 276 19.54 20.60 19.54
C PHE A 276 20.96 20.21 19.96
N ASP A 277 21.35 18.92 19.91
CA ASP A 277 22.61 18.43 20.49
C ASP A 277 23.83 18.51 19.54
N GLU A 278 23.65 18.98 18.30
CA GLU A 278 24.75 19.24 17.39
C GLU A 278 25.09 20.75 17.37
N GLU A 279 25.67 21.27 18.44
CA GLU A 279 26.60 22.40 18.25
C GLU A 279 27.82 21.83 17.50
N PRO A 280 28.20 22.42 16.35
CA PRO A 280 29.46 22.04 15.73
C PRO A 280 30.54 22.20 16.80
N ALA A 281 31.24 21.09 17.10
CA ALA A 281 32.36 21.11 18.00
C ALA A 281 33.26 22.27 17.55
N ALA A 282 33.26 23.33 18.30
CA ALA A 282 34.20 24.44 18.10
C ALA A 282 35.58 23.80 18.23
N THR A 283 36.20 23.47 17.11
CA THR A 283 37.60 23.15 17.08
C THR A 283 38.34 24.41 17.53
N SER A 284 38.48 24.56 18.85
CA SER A 284 39.35 25.50 19.43
C SER A 284 40.79 25.03 19.23
N SER A 285 41.28 25.14 18.00
CA SER A 285 42.69 25.27 17.77
C SER A 285 43.04 26.75 18.10
N THR A 286 43.41 27.02 19.34
CA THR A 286 44.12 28.25 19.70
C THR A 286 45.52 28.12 19.05
N SER A 287 45.67 28.62 17.85
CA SER A 287 46.98 29.06 17.36
C SER A 287 47.24 30.43 17.97
N ASP A 288 48.41 30.57 18.59
CA ASP A 288 48.91 31.70 19.37
C ASP A 288 49.28 32.90 18.47
N ASP A 289 48.56 33.14 17.40
CA ASP A 289 48.82 34.28 16.53
C ASP A 289 47.46 34.91 16.08
N GLY A 290 47.17 36.04 16.69
CA GLY A 290 45.91 36.79 16.71
C GLY A 290 45.31 37.19 15.35
N ARG A 291 45.30 36.33 14.34
CA ARG A 291 44.55 36.43 13.09
C ARG A 291 43.40 35.40 13.08
N LYS A 292 42.19 35.88 13.18
CA LYS A 292 41.00 35.13 12.85
C LYS A 292 41.03 34.82 11.34
N GLU A 293 41.61 33.72 10.95
CA GLU A 293 41.31 33.11 9.63
C GLU A 293 39.87 32.58 9.74
N LYS A 294 39.00 33.11 8.91
CA LYS A 294 37.72 32.47 8.61
C LYS A 294 38.06 31.16 7.90
N GLY A 295 38.09 30.07 8.68
CA GLY A 295 38.14 28.74 8.11
C GLY A 295 36.99 28.58 7.12
N GLU A 296 37.31 28.27 5.88
CA GLU A 296 36.34 27.88 4.87
C GLU A 296 35.56 26.69 5.44
N ILE A 297 34.27 26.88 5.72
CA ILE A 297 33.33 25.81 6.01
C ILE A 297 33.26 24.98 4.74
N GLY A 298 33.81 23.78 4.79
CA GLY A 298 33.72 22.83 3.69
C GLY A 298 32.27 22.70 3.24
N VAL A 299 32.05 22.92 1.95
CA VAL A 299 30.76 22.85 1.26
C VAL A 299 30.29 21.39 1.30
N ASN A 300 29.59 20.99 2.39
CA ASN A 300 28.72 19.80 2.45
C ASN A 300 28.01 19.67 3.81
N GLY A 301 27.58 20.77 4.39
CA GLY A 301 26.74 20.76 5.58
C GLY A 301 25.61 21.75 5.42
N SER A 302 24.60 21.44 4.59
CA SER A 302 23.37 22.17 4.68
C SER A 302 22.70 21.80 6.01
N ILE A 303 22.54 22.80 6.87
CA ILE A 303 21.94 22.66 8.21
C ILE A 303 20.42 22.40 8.08
N HIS A 304 19.88 22.33 6.85
CA HIS A 304 18.45 22.24 6.56
C HIS A 304 18.20 21.15 5.54
N ALA A 305 17.29 20.22 5.87
CA ALA A 305 16.79 19.25 4.91
C ALA A 305 16.13 19.98 3.72
N ASN A 306 16.48 19.57 2.50
CA ASN A 306 15.86 20.08 1.29
C ASN A 306 15.56 18.96 0.30
N HIS A 307 14.68 19.22 -0.66
CA HIS A 307 14.26 18.19 -1.63
C HIS A 307 15.37 17.77 -2.60
N ASP A 308 16.34 18.62 -2.87
CA ASP A 308 17.47 18.29 -3.75
C ASP A 308 18.41 17.25 -3.10
N GLU A 309 18.63 17.32 -1.79
CA GLU A 309 19.38 16.29 -1.04
C GLU A 309 18.67 14.93 -1.12
N VAL A 310 17.34 14.92 -1.00
CA VAL A 310 16.52 13.71 -1.16
C VAL A 310 16.76 13.09 -2.54
N LEU A 311 16.70 13.88 -3.62
CA LEU A 311 16.93 13.38 -4.97
C LEU A 311 18.37 12.90 -5.19
N GLN A 312 19.37 13.57 -4.61
CA GLN A 312 20.77 13.15 -4.68
C GLN A 312 21.00 11.81 -3.96
N ALA A 313 20.45 11.63 -2.75
CA ALA A 313 20.54 10.39 -2.01
C ALA A 313 19.88 9.23 -2.79
N VAL A 314 18.71 9.46 -3.35
CA VAL A 314 18.02 8.46 -4.18
C VAL A 314 18.85 8.12 -5.43
N ASN A 315 19.42 9.08 -6.12
CA ASN A 315 20.25 8.85 -7.30
C ASN A 315 21.50 8.02 -6.96
N SER A 316 22.09 8.24 -5.78
CA SER A 316 23.29 7.52 -5.35
C SER A 316 23.03 6.06 -4.95
N ARG A 317 21.81 5.73 -4.47
CA ARG A 317 21.43 4.39 -3.96
C ARG A 317 20.33 3.70 -4.77
N GLY A 318 19.83 4.36 -5.80
CA GLY A 318 18.66 3.88 -6.56
C GLY A 318 18.85 2.48 -7.15
N GLU A 319 20.01 2.20 -7.74
CA GLU A 319 20.30 0.86 -8.31
C GLU A 319 20.32 -0.24 -7.25
N GLN A 320 20.95 0.02 -6.09
CA GLN A 320 20.98 -0.94 -4.99
C GLN A 320 19.58 -1.18 -4.42
N MET A 321 18.76 -0.13 -4.32
CA MET A 321 17.37 -0.24 -3.88
C MET A 321 16.55 -1.07 -4.89
N VAL A 322 16.77 -0.88 -6.20
CA VAL A 322 16.12 -1.69 -7.24
C VAL A 322 16.52 -3.16 -7.11
N GLN A 323 17.81 -3.46 -6.93
CA GLN A 323 18.29 -4.83 -6.74
C GLN A 323 17.72 -5.47 -5.48
N LEU A 324 17.69 -4.73 -4.37
CA LEU A 324 17.11 -5.20 -3.11
C LEU A 324 15.61 -5.53 -3.29
N VAL A 325 14.83 -4.63 -3.84
CA VAL A 325 13.40 -4.83 -4.06
C VAL A 325 13.14 -5.98 -5.02
N ALA A 326 13.87 -6.09 -6.13
CA ALA A 326 13.72 -7.17 -7.09
C ALA A 326 14.03 -8.54 -6.45
N GLY A 327 15.12 -8.65 -5.72
CA GLY A 327 15.48 -9.87 -4.99
C GLY A 327 14.45 -10.23 -3.91
N VAL A 328 13.93 -9.23 -3.20
CA VAL A 328 12.88 -9.41 -2.19
C VAL A 328 11.59 -9.92 -2.85
N VAL A 329 11.14 -9.33 -3.95
CA VAL A 329 9.96 -9.80 -4.70
C VAL A 329 10.16 -11.24 -5.18
N GLN A 330 11.33 -11.57 -5.72
CA GLN A 330 11.65 -12.94 -6.15
C GLN A 330 11.51 -13.94 -4.99
N LYS A 331 12.07 -13.60 -3.83
CA LYS A 331 12.05 -14.46 -2.65
C LYS A 331 10.65 -14.56 -2.04
N ILE A 332 9.90 -13.45 -1.98
CA ILE A 332 8.49 -13.43 -1.57
C ILE A 332 7.66 -14.37 -2.45
N GLY A 333 7.84 -14.32 -3.76
CA GLY A 333 7.12 -15.17 -4.70
C GLY A 333 7.37 -16.67 -4.50
N LYS A 334 8.56 -17.04 -4.01
CA LYS A 334 8.96 -18.45 -3.77
C LYS A 334 8.59 -18.93 -2.38
N GLU A 335 8.75 -18.09 -1.36
CA GLU A 335 8.79 -18.51 0.04
C GLU A 335 7.64 -17.95 0.89
N TYR A 336 6.90 -16.96 0.40
CA TYR A 336 5.84 -16.30 1.17
C TYR A 336 4.47 -16.44 0.48
N LEU A 337 4.31 -16.00 -0.77
CA LEU A 337 3.03 -16.04 -1.48
C LEU A 337 2.37 -17.43 -1.54
N PRO A 338 3.10 -18.56 -1.70
CA PRO A 338 2.49 -19.89 -1.73
C PRO A 338 1.78 -20.29 -0.43
N PHE A 339 2.11 -19.64 0.68
CA PHE A 339 1.55 -19.90 2.00
C PHE A 339 0.47 -18.90 2.43
N MET A 340 0.23 -17.88 1.61
CA MET A 340 -0.86 -16.94 1.85
C MET A 340 -2.19 -17.49 1.32
N ASP A 341 -3.27 -17.17 2.02
CA ASP A 341 -4.60 -17.32 1.47
C ASP A 341 -4.74 -16.46 0.20
N GLU A 342 -5.21 -17.07 -0.88
CA GLU A 342 -5.37 -16.34 -2.13
C GLU A 342 -6.51 -15.32 -1.99
N LEU A 343 -6.17 -14.04 -2.01
CA LEU A 343 -7.16 -12.98 -2.04
C LEU A 343 -7.83 -12.98 -3.42
N GLN A 344 -9.08 -13.40 -3.45
CA GLN A 344 -9.87 -13.33 -4.67
C GLN A 344 -10.09 -11.84 -5.04
N PRO A 345 -10.04 -11.48 -6.33
CA PRO A 345 -10.45 -10.15 -6.75
C PRO A 345 -11.85 -9.83 -6.24
N ILE A 346 -12.05 -8.61 -5.76
CA ILE A 346 -13.39 -8.17 -5.41
C ILE A 346 -14.22 -8.15 -6.68
N CYS A 347 -15.38 -8.84 -6.66
CA CYS A 347 -16.24 -8.94 -7.82
C CYS A 347 -16.69 -7.54 -8.27
N LEU A 348 -16.14 -7.09 -9.39
CA LEU A 348 -16.55 -5.85 -10.02
C LEU A 348 -17.80 -6.21 -10.85
N GLU A 349 -18.99 -6.00 -10.30
CA GLU A 349 -20.21 -6.07 -11.08
C GLU A 349 -20.13 -5.01 -12.18
N THR A 350 -19.61 -5.41 -13.33
CA THR A 350 -19.73 -4.60 -14.53
C THR A 350 -21.20 -4.60 -14.87
N ALA A 351 -21.90 -3.51 -14.55
CA ALA A 351 -23.17 -3.19 -15.16
C ALA A 351 -22.93 -3.10 -16.67
N GLY A 352 -22.90 -4.19 -17.38
CA GLY A 352 -22.95 -4.39 -18.83
C GLY A 352 -22.42 -3.29 -19.78
N ARG A 353 -21.51 -2.43 -19.33
CA ARG A 353 -20.98 -1.30 -20.10
C ARG A 353 -19.49 -1.10 -19.78
N VAL A 354 -18.65 -1.32 -20.74
CA VAL A 354 -17.27 -0.81 -20.70
C VAL A 354 -17.32 0.63 -21.18
N VAL A 355 -16.81 1.54 -20.36
CA VAL A 355 -16.61 2.93 -20.77
C VAL A 355 -15.29 2.98 -21.56
N VAL A 356 -15.39 3.08 -22.86
CA VAL A 356 -14.22 3.39 -23.71
C VAL A 356 -14.09 4.91 -23.75
N VAL A 357 -13.04 5.44 -23.17
CA VAL A 357 -12.70 6.87 -23.30
C VAL A 357 -11.97 7.06 -24.62
N GLY A 358 -12.63 7.68 -25.60
CA GLY A 358 -12.01 8.06 -26.86
C GLY A 358 -10.97 9.20 -26.68
N GLU A 359 -10.06 9.35 -27.62
CA GLU A 359 -8.97 10.37 -27.61
C GLU A 359 -9.43 11.83 -27.44
N GLY A 360 -10.71 12.10 -27.33
CA GLY A 360 -11.29 13.43 -27.14
C GLY A 360 -11.91 13.68 -25.75
N GLY A 361 -11.76 12.75 -24.77
CA GLY A 361 -12.28 12.95 -23.41
C GLY A 361 -13.79 12.75 -23.25
N GLU A 362 -14.54 12.39 -24.30
CA GLU A 362 -15.94 12.01 -24.21
C GLU A 362 -16.08 10.49 -24.01
N ALA A 363 -16.84 10.10 -22.96
CA ALA A 363 -17.07 8.71 -22.61
C ALA A 363 -18.14 8.09 -23.50
N GLU A 364 -17.78 7.19 -24.40
CA GLU A 364 -18.70 6.40 -25.18
C GLU A 364 -18.92 5.01 -24.55
N CYS A 365 -20.20 4.65 -24.39
CA CYS A 365 -20.60 3.46 -23.64
C CYS A 365 -20.91 2.31 -24.59
N ALA A 366 -20.02 1.30 -24.70
CA ALA A 366 -20.24 0.11 -25.51
C ALA A 366 -20.87 -1.03 -24.68
N LYS A 367 -21.90 -1.68 -25.22
CA LYS A 367 -22.52 -2.89 -24.66
C LYS A 367 -21.69 -4.12 -24.99
N ILE A 368 -21.21 -4.84 -23.98
CA ILE A 368 -20.57 -6.15 -24.15
C ILE A 368 -21.59 -7.25 -23.81
N GLU A 369 -21.70 -8.26 -24.68
CA GLU A 369 -22.59 -9.39 -24.45
C GLU A 369 -22.13 -10.29 -23.29
N LYS A 370 -23.04 -10.54 -22.36
CA LYS A 370 -22.88 -11.21 -21.06
C LYS A 370 -22.30 -12.64 -21.06
N LYS A 371 -22.02 -13.25 -22.19
CA LYS A 371 -21.89 -14.72 -22.27
C LYS A 371 -20.55 -15.36 -21.94
N ARG A 372 -19.47 -14.59 -21.73
CA ARG A 372 -18.14 -15.20 -21.48
C ARG A 372 -17.46 -14.86 -20.14
N PHE A 373 -17.97 -13.87 -19.41
CA PHE A 373 -17.30 -13.35 -18.20
C PHE A 373 -17.53 -14.16 -16.91
N LEU A 374 -18.66 -14.85 -16.81
CA LEU A 374 -19.15 -15.41 -15.53
C LEU A 374 -18.63 -16.80 -15.18
N THR A 375 -17.97 -17.50 -16.07
CA THR A 375 -17.64 -18.92 -15.84
C THR A 375 -16.21 -19.18 -15.39
N THR A 376 -15.32 -18.19 -15.43
CA THR A 376 -13.89 -18.45 -15.17
C THR A 376 -13.33 -17.79 -13.89
N PHE A 377 -14.02 -16.80 -13.29
CA PHE A 377 -13.39 -15.98 -12.25
C PHE A 377 -14.18 -15.75 -10.94
N CYS A 378 -15.38 -16.28 -10.73
CA CYS A 378 -16.07 -16.11 -9.45
C CYS A 378 -16.87 -17.35 -9.00
N PRO A 379 -16.30 -18.23 -8.15
CA PRO A 379 -17.03 -19.35 -7.55
C PRO A 379 -18.19 -18.92 -6.63
N TYR A 380 -18.16 -17.67 -6.16
CA TYR A 380 -19.14 -17.14 -5.19
C TYR A 380 -20.56 -16.96 -5.77
N HIS A 381 -20.67 -16.67 -7.05
CA HIS A 381 -22.00 -16.52 -7.70
C HIS A 381 -22.75 -17.85 -7.85
N VAL A 382 -22.04 -18.96 -7.99
CA VAL A 382 -22.66 -20.30 -8.06
C VAL A 382 -23.29 -20.69 -6.71
N MET A 383 -22.72 -20.26 -5.58
CA MET A 383 -23.29 -20.51 -4.26
C MET A 383 -24.49 -19.64 -3.92
N LYS A 384 -24.55 -18.40 -4.40
CA LYS A 384 -25.67 -17.49 -4.15
C LYS A 384 -26.94 -17.92 -4.91
N ASP A 385 -26.79 -18.43 -6.13
CA ASP A 385 -27.91 -18.97 -6.91
C ASP A 385 -28.43 -20.30 -6.34
N LEU A 386 -27.57 -21.10 -5.70
CA LEU A 386 -27.98 -22.31 -4.97
C LEU A 386 -28.76 -22.03 -3.68
N LEU A 387 -28.51 -20.88 -3.03
CA LEU A 387 -29.22 -20.48 -1.80
C LEU A 387 -30.56 -19.80 -2.06
N SER A 388 -30.85 -19.42 -3.30
CA SER A 388 -32.12 -18.81 -3.71
C SER A 388 -33.18 -19.80 -4.22
N ILE A 389 -32.86 -21.10 -4.27
CA ILE A 389 -33.84 -22.14 -4.65
C ILE A 389 -34.79 -22.42 -3.44
N PRO A 390 -36.12 -22.30 -3.62
CA PRO A 390 -37.08 -22.59 -2.55
C PRO A 390 -36.93 -24.03 -2.04
N THR A 391 -36.98 -24.21 -0.75
CA THR A 391 -36.70 -25.46 -0.01
C THR A 391 -37.50 -26.69 -0.46
N HIS A 392 -38.58 -26.53 -1.19
CA HIS A 392 -39.37 -27.68 -1.68
C HIS A 392 -38.92 -28.29 -3.01
N CYS A 393 -37.90 -27.72 -3.67
CA CYS A 393 -37.30 -28.35 -4.85
C CYS A 393 -36.09 -29.24 -4.54
N LEU A 394 -35.65 -29.32 -3.28
CA LEU A 394 -34.45 -30.09 -2.86
C LEU A 394 -34.71 -31.56 -2.52
N VAL A 395 -35.97 -32.04 -2.60
CA VAL A 395 -36.36 -33.39 -2.15
C VAL A 395 -36.24 -34.47 -3.26
N MET A 396 -35.98 -34.11 -4.52
CA MET A 396 -36.00 -35.06 -5.63
C MET A 396 -34.69 -35.29 -6.38
N GLY A 397 -33.58 -34.84 -5.86
CA GLY A 397 -32.27 -35.08 -6.49
C GLY A 397 -31.17 -35.30 -5.46
N GLY A 398 -30.99 -36.57 -5.04
CA GLY A 398 -30.03 -37.10 -4.10
C GLY A 398 -28.73 -36.34 -3.86
N VAL A 399 -28.73 -35.28 -3.07
CA VAL A 399 -27.55 -34.75 -2.40
C VAL A 399 -27.88 -34.64 -0.91
N LEU A 400 -27.81 -35.78 -0.25
CA LEU A 400 -27.86 -35.95 1.20
C LEU A 400 -26.42 -35.84 1.73
N LEU A 401 -25.88 -34.62 1.85
CA LEU A 401 -24.52 -34.41 2.41
C LEU A 401 -24.39 -33.16 3.28
N ALA A 402 -25.49 -32.60 3.79
CA ALA A 402 -25.38 -31.43 4.67
C ALA A 402 -26.21 -31.50 5.97
N THR A 403 -26.78 -32.64 6.35
CA THR A 403 -27.56 -32.74 7.61
C THR A 403 -27.05 -33.76 8.63
N GLY A 404 -25.79 -34.24 8.48
CA GLY A 404 -25.17 -35.23 9.32
C GLY A 404 -24.31 -34.77 10.49
N ALA A 405 -24.19 -33.48 10.76
CA ALA A 405 -23.17 -33.00 11.70
C ALA A 405 -23.69 -32.24 12.95
N VAL A 406 -24.97 -32.29 13.30
CA VAL A 406 -25.50 -31.57 14.48
C VAL A 406 -26.35 -32.45 15.41
N LEU A 407 -26.29 -33.76 15.33
CA LEU A 407 -26.98 -34.63 16.30
C LEU A 407 -26.06 -35.76 16.77
N GLY A 408 -25.15 -35.47 17.71
CA GLY A 408 -24.29 -36.50 18.27
C GLY A 408 -23.42 -36.06 19.45
N THR A 409 -23.98 -35.38 20.45
CA THR A 409 -23.35 -35.36 21.76
C THR A 409 -24.40 -35.02 22.85
N ARG A 410 -25.24 -36.01 23.17
CA ARG A 410 -25.90 -36.14 24.49
C ARG A 410 -26.30 -37.58 24.71
N MET A 411 -25.41 -38.34 25.28
CA MET A 411 -25.65 -39.48 26.15
C MET A 411 -24.35 -39.67 26.92
N GLY A 412 -24.21 -39.28 28.14
CA GLY A 412 -24.76 -40.04 29.25
C GLY A 412 -23.64 -40.88 29.85
N SER A 413 -22.90 -40.39 30.84
CA SER A 413 -22.17 -41.27 31.73
C SER A 413 -22.63 -40.97 33.16
N THR A 414 -23.46 -41.86 33.63
CA THR A 414 -23.71 -42.08 35.06
C THR A 414 -22.81 -43.19 35.55
N ALA A 415 -22.42 -43.05 36.81
CA ALA A 415 -21.90 -44.06 37.76
C ALA A 415 -20.43 -44.48 37.53
N GLY A 416 -19.64 -44.57 38.54
CA GLY A 416 -19.82 -44.96 39.88
C GLY A 416 -18.52 -44.94 40.69
N ALA A 417 -18.72 -44.78 41.91
CA ALA A 417 -17.82 -44.81 43.07
C ALA A 417 -16.78 -45.90 43.08
N LYS A 418 -15.57 -45.58 43.40
CA LYS A 418 -14.89 -46.00 44.66
C LYS A 418 -13.57 -45.20 44.76
#